data_ba3ae8f55f4887fa2e4f348cdbde7704
#
_entry.id   ba3ae8f55f4887fa2e4f348cdbde7704
#
_cell.length_a   1.000
_cell.length_b   1.000
_cell.length_c   1.000
_cell.angle_alpha   90.00
_cell.angle_beta   90.00
_cell.angle_gamma   90.00
#
_symmetry.space_group_name_H-M   'P 1'
#
loop_
_entity.id
_entity.type
_entity.pdbx_description
1 polymer ?
#
loop_
_entity_poly.entity_id
_entity_poly.type
_entity_poly.pdbx_seq_one_letter_code
_entity_poly.pdbx_strand_id
1 'polypeptide(L)'
;MTATRKPTALIILDGWGHRDPAEDNAISNANTPCWDKLWENQPKTLINTSGMFVGLPQGQMGNSEVGHMNLGAGRVVYQSLTRIDKDVEEGSFTENAVLCAAIDKAVSSNRAVHLMGLLSPGGVHSHEDHVLAAAEMAAKRGAKEVYIHAFLDGRDMPPRSAKASLEKAATKLKNLGVGRVASIVGRYYAMDRDNRWDRVE
;
A
#
# COMPACT_ATOMS: atom_id res chain seq x y z
N MET A 1 -12.31 -46.80 -16.23
CA MET A 1 -13.41 -46.27 -15.37
C MET A 1 -13.17 -44.76 -15.26
N THR A 2 -13.98 -43.95 -15.91
CA THR A 2 -13.91 -42.48 -15.77
C THR A 2 -14.50 -42.12 -14.41
N ALA A 3 -13.67 -41.60 -13.53
CA ALA A 3 -14.14 -41.09 -12.24
C ALA A 3 -15.16 -39.98 -12.48
N THR A 4 -16.39 -40.21 -12.07
CA THR A 4 -17.45 -39.22 -12.14
C THR A 4 -17.09 -38.09 -11.21
N ARG A 5 -16.68 -36.92 -11.74
CA ARG A 5 -16.37 -35.72 -10.93
C ARG A 5 -17.66 -35.29 -10.22
N LYS A 6 -17.62 -35.28 -8.90
CA LYS A 6 -18.72 -34.71 -8.10
C LYS A 6 -18.66 -33.17 -8.20
N PRO A 7 -19.79 -32.50 -8.41
CA PRO A 7 -19.82 -31.04 -8.40
C PRO A 7 -19.46 -30.52 -7.00
N THR A 8 -18.70 -29.43 -6.98
CA THR A 8 -18.37 -28.71 -5.74
C THR A 8 -18.90 -27.29 -5.88
N ALA A 9 -19.58 -26.78 -4.85
CA ALA A 9 -20.07 -25.42 -4.79
C ALA A 9 -19.35 -24.65 -3.69
N LEU A 10 -18.86 -23.46 -4.04
CA LEU A 10 -18.39 -22.47 -3.09
C LEU A 10 -19.46 -21.38 -2.94
N ILE A 11 -19.98 -21.22 -1.74
CA ILE A 11 -21.01 -20.22 -1.44
C ILE A 11 -20.37 -19.15 -0.55
N ILE A 12 -20.28 -17.93 -1.02
CA ILE A 12 -19.68 -16.81 -0.30
C ILE A 12 -20.82 -15.91 0.21
N LEU A 13 -20.90 -15.76 1.53
CA LEU A 13 -21.80 -14.81 2.18
C LEU A 13 -20.99 -13.53 2.44
N ASP A 14 -20.92 -12.66 1.44
CA ASP A 14 -20.14 -11.43 1.49
C ASP A 14 -20.69 -10.50 2.58
N GLY A 15 -19.79 -9.96 3.42
CA GLY A 15 -20.16 -9.16 4.58
C GLY A 15 -20.68 -9.95 5.80
N TRP A 16 -20.80 -11.27 5.70
CA TRP A 16 -21.23 -12.12 6.83
C TRP A 16 -20.05 -12.42 7.75
N GLY A 17 -19.77 -11.46 8.67
CA GLY A 17 -18.67 -11.58 9.63
C GLY A 17 -19.05 -12.41 10.85
N HIS A 18 -18.03 -12.83 11.60
CA HIS A 18 -18.21 -13.48 12.90
C HIS A 18 -17.95 -12.49 14.04
N ARG A 19 -18.89 -12.40 14.96
CA ARG A 19 -18.80 -11.67 16.23
C ARG A 19 -19.67 -12.39 17.26
N ASP A 20 -19.25 -12.34 18.52
CA ASP A 20 -20.06 -12.88 19.60
C ASP A 20 -21.46 -12.24 19.63
N PRO A 21 -22.48 -12.96 20.11
CA PRO A 21 -23.83 -12.44 20.21
C PRO A 21 -23.89 -11.13 21.01
N ALA A 22 -24.57 -10.14 20.46
CA ALA A 22 -24.76 -8.84 21.08
C ALA A 22 -26.05 -8.19 20.54
N GLU A 23 -26.59 -7.21 21.26
CA GLU A 23 -27.82 -6.53 20.89
C GLU A 23 -27.75 -5.88 19.49
N ASP A 24 -26.58 -5.37 19.13
CA ASP A 24 -26.29 -4.72 17.84
C ASP A 24 -25.71 -5.68 16.77
N ASN A 25 -25.70 -7.00 17.00
CA ASN A 25 -25.27 -8.01 16.04
C ASN A 25 -26.47 -8.54 15.26
N ALA A 26 -26.70 -7.97 14.07
CA ALA A 26 -27.82 -8.33 13.21
C ALA A 26 -27.85 -9.82 12.84
N ILE A 27 -26.71 -10.47 12.69
CA ILE A 27 -26.61 -11.91 12.37
C ILE A 27 -27.10 -12.76 13.53
N SER A 28 -26.61 -12.51 14.75
CA SER A 28 -27.00 -13.27 15.93
C SER A 28 -28.45 -13.05 16.35
N ASN A 29 -29.04 -11.92 15.96
CA ASN A 29 -30.42 -11.56 16.28
C ASN A 29 -31.42 -11.99 15.20
N ALA A 30 -30.93 -12.48 14.05
CA ALA A 30 -31.78 -12.95 12.99
C ALA A 30 -32.22 -14.41 13.22
N ASN A 31 -33.36 -14.79 12.62
CA ASN A 31 -33.79 -16.17 12.59
C ASN A 31 -33.09 -16.92 11.44
N THR A 32 -31.99 -17.61 11.73
CA THR A 32 -31.11 -18.26 10.76
C THR A 32 -30.95 -19.77 10.97
N PRO A 33 -32.06 -20.55 11.00
CA PRO A 33 -32.02 -21.95 11.43
C PRO A 33 -31.12 -22.85 10.56
N CYS A 34 -30.98 -22.56 9.28
CA CYS A 34 -30.07 -23.32 8.42
C CYS A 34 -28.61 -23.00 8.73
N TRP A 35 -28.27 -21.72 8.92
CA TRP A 35 -26.93 -21.29 9.31
C TRP A 35 -26.54 -21.84 10.66
N ASP A 36 -27.42 -21.72 11.65
CA ASP A 36 -27.21 -22.20 13.03
C ASP A 36 -26.89 -23.70 13.04
N LYS A 37 -27.69 -24.49 12.31
CA LYS A 37 -27.47 -25.92 12.15
C LYS A 37 -26.13 -26.24 11.47
N LEU A 38 -25.75 -25.50 10.45
CA LEU A 38 -24.45 -25.67 9.78
C LEU A 38 -23.31 -25.31 10.74
N TRP A 39 -23.44 -24.19 11.42
CA TRP A 39 -22.44 -23.71 12.38
C TRP A 39 -22.19 -24.67 13.52
N GLU A 40 -23.24 -25.30 14.04
CA GLU A 40 -23.14 -26.26 15.14
C GLU A 40 -22.54 -27.60 14.71
N ASN A 41 -22.94 -28.12 13.54
CA ASN A 41 -22.72 -29.51 13.20
C ASN A 41 -21.69 -29.78 12.09
N GLN A 42 -21.19 -28.73 11.40
CA GLN A 42 -20.22 -28.91 10.32
C GLN A 42 -18.82 -28.47 10.72
N PRO A 43 -17.76 -29.00 10.10
CA PRO A 43 -16.41 -28.50 10.27
C PRO A 43 -16.34 -27.01 9.93
N LYS A 44 -15.73 -26.22 10.80
CA LYS A 44 -15.64 -24.77 10.67
C LYS A 44 -14.30 -24.24 11.15
N THR A 45 -13.90 -23.09 10.62
CA THR A 45 -12.76 -22.33 11.10
C THR A 45 -13.03 -20.84 10.88
N LEU A 46 -12.29 -20.02 11.60
CA LEU A 46 -12.29 -18.57 11.41
C LEU A 46 -11.06 -18.16 10.60
N ILE A 47 -11.22 -17.18 9.75
CA ILE A 47 -10.14 -16.56 8.99
C ILE A 47 -10.09 -15.06 9.29
N ASN A 48 -8.90 -14.48 9.20
CA ASN A 48 -8.75 -13.04 9.28
C ASN A 48 -9.13 -12.41 7.94
N THR A 49 -9.82 -11.28 8.00
CA THR A 49 -10.36 -10.57 6.83
C THR A 49 -9.82 -9.14 6.68
N SER A 50 -8.76 -8.78 7.40
CA SER A 50 -8.20 -7.44 7.42
C SER A 50 -6.67 -7.45 7.47
N GLY A 51 -6.08 -6.31 7.18
CA GLY A 51 -4.63 -6.08 7.28
C GLY A 51 -3.80 -7.04 6.42
N MET A 52 -2.64 -7.39 6.91
CA MET A 52 -1.67 -8.24 6.20
C MET A 52 -2.21 -9.62 5.82
N PHE A 53 -3.20 -10.13 6.53
CA PHE A 53 -3.84 -11.42 6.22
C PHE A 53 -4.57 -11.43 4.88
N VAL A 54 -4.93 -10.28 4.36
CA VAL A 54 -5.59 -10.11 3.05
C VAL A 54 -4.79 -9.23 2.10
N GLY A 55 -3.51 -8.99 2.41
CA GLY A 55 -2.61 -8.23 1.55
C GLY A 55 -2.75 -6.71 1.65
N LEU A 56 -3.41 -6.21 2.68
CA LEU A 56 -3.55 -4.79 3.01
C LEU A 56 -2.56 -4.37 4.10
N PRO A 57 -2.27 -3.07 4.24
CA PRO A 57 -1.51 -2.56 5.37
C PRO A 57 -2.10 -2.96 6.71
N GLN A 58 -1.25 -3.13 7.74
CA GLN A 58 -1.69 -3.49 9.08
C GLN A 58 -2.70 -2.46 9.63
N GLY A 59 -3.79 -2.94 10.23
CA GLY A 59 -4.85 -2.11 10.76
C GLY A 59 -5.90 -1.65 9.74
N GLN A 60 -5.68 -1.87 8.46
CA GLN A 60 -6.66 -1.55 7.43
C GLN A 60 -7.74 -2.62 7.38
N MET A 61 -9.02 -2.20 7.43
CA MET A 61 -10.16 -3.08 7.27
C MET A 61 -10.18 -3.68 5.86
N GLY A 62 -10.52 -4.97 5.75
CA GLY A 62 -10.71 -5.65 4.48
C GLY A 62 -11.94 -5.16 3.73
N ASN A 63 -12.03 -5.59 2.49
CA ASN A 63 -13.15 -5.33 1.61
C ASN A 63 -13.41 -6.52 0.69
N SER A 64 -14.52 -6.50 -0.03
CA SER A 64 -14.94 -7.58 -0.91
C SER A 64 -13.91 -7.88 -2.00
N GLU A 65 -13.28 -6.86 -2.59
CA GLU A 65 -12.31 -7.03 -3.68
C GLU A 65 -11.11 -7.86 -3.25
N VAL A 66 -10.45 -7.48 -2.16
CA VAL A 66 -9.27 -8.23 -1.67
C VAL A 66 -9.66 -9.62 -1.16
N GLY A 67 -10.83 -9.76 -0.51
CA GLY A 67 -11.32 -11.04 -0.03
C GLY A 67 -11.55 -12.04 -1.17
N HIS A 68 -12.28 -11.65 -2.19
CA HIS A 68 -12.54 -12.49 -3.37
C HIS A 68 -11.26 -12.79 -4.15
N MET A 69 -10.34 -11.81 -4.26
CA MET A 69 -9.05 -12.02 -4.92
C MET A 69 -8.21 -13.09 -4.19
N ASN A 70 -8.14 -13.04 -2.87
CA ASN A 70 -7.42 -14.04 -2.07
C ASN A 70 -8.05 -15.43 -2.18
N LEU A 71 -9.38 -15.52 -2.11
CA LEU A 71 -10.11 -16.78 -2.31
C LEU A 71 -9.86 -17.37 -3.70
N GLY A 72 -9.95 -16.55 -4.74
CA GLY A 72 -9.71 -16.98 -6.12
C GLY A 72 -8.26 -17.39 -6.39
N ALA A 73 -7.30 -16.71 -5.79
CA ALA A 73 -5.88 -17.01 -5.94
C ALA A 73 -5.42 -18.20 -5.06
N GLY A 74 -6.18 -18.56 -4.03
CA GLY A 74 -5.79 -19.59 -3.04
C GLY A 74 -4.58 -19.19 -2.19
N ARG A 75 -4.27 -17.91 -2.10
CA ARG A 75 -3.14 -17.34 -1.35
C ARG A 75 -3.38 -15.87 -1.04
N VAL A 76 -2.61 -15.31 -0.12
CA VAL A 76 -2.59 -13.86 0.11
C VAL A 76 -2.02 -13.15 -1.11
N VAL A 77 -2.78 -12.18 -1.64
CA VAL A 77 -2.36 -11.31 -2.74
C VAL A 77 -2.12 -9.92 -2.17
N TYR A 78 -0.86 -9.56 -2.03
CA TYR A 78 -0.48 -8.23 -1.52
C TYR A 78 -0.86 -7.14 -2.51
N GLN A 79 -1.51 -6.08 -2.02
CA GLN A 79 -1.76 -4.87 -2.79
C GLN A 79 -0.45 -4.15 -3.09
N SER A 80 -0.45 -3.28 -4.11
CA SER A 80 0.78 -2.65 -4.58
C SER A 80 1.57 -1.94 -3.47
N LEU A 81 0.88 -1.19 -2.60
CA LEU A 81 1.51 -0.52 -1.47
C LEU A 81 2.18 -1.52 -0.53
N THR A 82 1.42 -2.50 -0.04
CA THR A 82 1.90 -3.52 0.91
C THR A 82 3.03 -4.36 0.32
N ARG A 83 3.00 -4.61 -1.00
CA ARG A 83 4.08 -5.32 -1.69
C ARG A 83 5.37 -4.51 -1.67
N ILE A 84 5.29 -3.20 -1.92
CA ILE A 84 6.47 -2.32 -1.88
C ILE A 84 6.98 -2.19 -0.43
N ASP A 85 6.08 -2.04 0.56
CA ASP A 85 6.46 -2.04 1.97
C ASP A 85 7.28 -3.27 2.32
N LYS A 86 6.78 -4.44 1.92
CA LYS A 86 7.44 -5.71 2.14
C LYS A 86 8.80 -5.81 1.43
N ASP A 87 8.87 -5.38 0.17
CA ASP A 87 10.12 -5.35 -0.59
C ASP A 87 11.16 -4.43 0.08
N VAL A 88 10.73 -3.30 0.65
CA VAL A 88 11.60 -2.39 1.42
C VAL A 88 12.06 -3.05 2.72
N GLU A 89 11.16 -3.69 3.46
CA GLU A 89 11.46 -4.36 4.73
C GLU A 89 12.41 -5.55 4.55
N GLU A 90 12.18 -6.37 3.53
CA GLU A 90 13.01 -7.55 3.19
C GLU A 90 14.29 -7.18 2.44
N GLY A 91 14.43 -5.94 1.97
CA GLY A 91 15.61 -5.45 1.24
C GLY A 91 15.58 -5.69 -0.27
N SER A 92 14.65 -6.48 -0.78
CA SER A 92 14.50 -6.80 -2.22
C SER A 92 14.21 -5.57 -3.08
N PHE A 93 13.65 -4.51 -2.50
CA PHE A 93 13.45 -3.23 -3.17
C PHE A 93 14.75 -2.69 -3.78
N THR A 94 15.88 -2.83 -3.08
CA THR A 94 17.19 -2.34 -3.54
C THR A 94 17.80 -3.19 -4.65
N GLU A 95 17.21 -4.35 -4.95
CA GLU A 95 17.62 -5.28 -6.00
C GLU A 95 16.77 -5.15 -7.27
N ASN A 96 15.76 -4.25 -7.27
CA ASN A 96 14.91 -4.05 -8.44
C ASN A 96 15.73 -3.62 -9.65
N ALA A 97 15.83 -4.49 -10.64
CA ALA A 97 16.71 -4.31 -11.79
C ALA A 97 16.42 -3.05 -12.60
N VAL A 98 15.15 -2.63 -12.69
CA VAL A 98 14.74 -1.43 -13.45
C VAL A 98 15.22 -0.16 -12.73
N LEU A 99 14.98 -0.08 -11.42
CA LEU A 99 15.44 1.04 -10.60
C LEU A 99 16.97 1.10 -10.55
N CYS A 100 17.63 -0.05 -10.37
CA CYS A 100 19.07 -0.16 -10.41
C CYS A 100 19.63 0.40 -11.73
N ALA A 101 19.13 -0.05 -12.87
CA ALA A 101 19.62 0.38 -14.17
C ALA A 101 19.43 1.91 -14.41
N ALA A 102 18.29 2.46 -13.94
CA ALA A 102 18.03 3.90 -14.05
C ALA A 102 19.01 4.72 -13.19
N ILE A 103 19.25 4.30 -11.96
CA ILE A 103 20.19 4.96 -11.05
C ILE A 103 21.63 4.84 -11.57
N ASP A 104 22.06 3.65 -11.99
CA ASP A 104 23.40 3.41 -12.51
C ASP A 104 23.69 4.24 -13.76
N LYS A 105 22.69 4.39 -14.63
CA LYS A 105 22.78 5.26 -15.80
C LYS A 105 22.99 6.73 -15.40
N ALA A 106 22.30 7.22 -14.40
CA ALA A 106 22.48 8.58 -13.88
C ALA A 106 23.88 8.74 -13.28
N VAL A 107 24.31 7.80 -12.44
CA VAL A 107 25.63 7.80 -11.76
C VAL A 107 26.77 7.75 -12.77
N SER A 108 26.73 6.82 -13.74
CA SER A 108 27.78 6.69 -14.77
C SER A 108 27.89 7.90 -15.67
N SER A 109 26.79 8.64 -15.83
CA SER A 109 26.76 9.89 -16.61
C SER A 109 27.04 11.14 -15.75
N ASN A 110 27.41 10.97 -14.49
CA ASN A 110 27.61 12.06 -13.52
C ASN A 110 26.41 13.02 -13.46
N ARG A 111 25.19 12.44 -13.41
CA ARG A 111 23.92 13.15 -13.34
C ARG A 111 23.24 12.90 -11.99
N ALA A 112 22.37 13.84 -11.60
CA ALA A 112 21.54 13.70 -10.40
C ALA A 112 20.44 12.67 -10.61
N VAL A 113 20.01 12.07 -9.50
CA VAL A 113 18.78 11.25 -9.41
C VAL A 113 17.66 12.13 -8.87
N HIS A 114 16.55 12.19 -9.58
CA HIS A 114 15.37 12.96 -9.20
C HIS A 114 14.25 12.02 -8.81
N LEU A 115 13.72 12.19 -7.60
CA LEU A 115 12.58 11.47 -7.06
C LEU A 115 11.42 12.46 -6.91
N MET A 116 10.26 12.14 -7.48
CA MET A 116 9.08 13.02 -7.39
C MET A 116 7.84 12.22 -7.02
N GLY A 117 6.99 12.81 -6.23
CA GLY A 117 5.74 12.19 -5.81
C GLY A 117 5.15 12.81 -4.57
N LEU A 118 4.03 12.26 -4.15
CA LEU A 118 3.34 12.66 -2.93
C LEU A 118 4.15 12.23 -1.70
N LEU A 119 4.71 13.18 -0.99
CA LEU A 119 5.48 12.94 0.23
C LEU A 119 4.53 12.95 1.43
N SER A 120 3.99 11.79 1.76
CA SER A 120 2.91 11.63 2.73
C SER A 120 2.97 10.25 3.40
N PRO A 121 2.62 10.14 4.68
CA PRO A 121 2.43 8.86 5.36
C PRO A 121 1.06 8.22 5.11
N GLY A 122 0.17 8.88 4.33
CA GLY A 122 -1.21 8.44 4.13
C GLY A 122 -1.37 7.12 3.36
N GLY A 123 -0.41 6.75 2.51
CA GLY A 123 -0.40 5.46 1.84
C GLY A 123 -1.49 5.24 0.79
N VAL A 124 -2.18 6.29 0.35
CA VAL A 124 -3.26 6.18 -0.65
C VAL A 124 -2.70 6.17 -2.08
N HIS A 125 -1.86 7.14 -2.40
CA HIS A 125 -1.23 7.27 -3.74
C HIS A 125 0.26 7.00 -3.71
N SER A 126 0.89 7.18 -2.55
CA SER A 126 2.33 7.06 -2.32
C SER A 126 2.57 6.91 -0.82
N HIS A 127 3.73 6.45 -0.43
CA HIS A 127 4.18 6.47 0.95
C HIS A 127 5.57 7.11 1.03
N GLU A 128 5.77 8.01 1.99
CA GLU A 128 7.04 8.73 2.15
C GLU A 128 8.23 7.79 2.34
N ASP A 129 8.04 6.65 3.02
CA ASP A 129 9.12 5.68 3.25
C ASP A 129 9.60 5.02 1.94
N HIS A 130 8.74 4.86 0.93
CA HIS A 130 9.16 4.37 -0.39
C HIS A 130 10.06 5.38 -1.10
N VAL A 131 9.75 6.67 -1.00
CA VAL A 131 10.59 7.75 -1.55
C VAL A 131 11.94 7.78 -0.85
N LEU A 132 11.95 7.63 0.48
CA LEU A 132 13.17 7.61 1.27
C LEU A 132 14.02 6.35 1.03
N ALA A 133 13.38 5.19 0.83
CA ALA A 133 14.06 3.96 0.43
C ALA A 133 14.73 4.09 -0.95
N ALA A 134 14.04 4.74 -1.91
CA ALA A 134 14.63 5.02 -3.23
C ALA A 134 15.82 6.00 -3.13
N ALA A 135 15.75 7.00 -2.26
CA ALA A 135 16.86 7.90 -2.02
C ALA A 135 18.08 7.19 -1.40
N GLU A 136 17.83 6.29 -0.44
CA GLU A 136 18.86 5.45 0.16
C GLU A 136 19.49 4.50 -0.85
N MET A 137 18.68 3.87 -1.69
CA MET A 137 19.13 3.01 -2.79
C MET A 137 20.05 3.79 -3.74
N ALA A 138 19.65 5.01 -4.13
CA ALA A 138 20.46 5.86 -5.01
C ALA A 138 21.81 6.21 -4.36
N ALA A 139 21.82 6.57 -3.09
CA ALA A 139 23.04 6.85 -2.33
C ALA A 139 23.97 5.64 -2.26
N LYS A 140 23.44 4.46 -1.92
CA LYS A 140 24.20 3.19 -1.85
C LYS A 140 24.80 2.81 -3.20
N ARG A 141 24.17 3.19 -4.31
CA ARG A 141 24.67 2.97 -5.68
C ARG A 141 25.63 4.06 -6.18
N GLY A 142 26.00 5.00 -5.32
CA GLY A 142 27.02 6.00 -5.61
C GLY A 142 26.49 7.31 -6.23
N ALA A 143 25.20 7.57 -6.16
CA ALA A 143 24.66 8.87 -6.57
C ALA A 143 25.22 9.95 -5.64
N LYS A 144 25.82 10.99 -6.24
CA LYS A 144 26.35 12.15 -5.51
C LYS A 144 25.27 13.19 -5.21
N GLU A 145 24.26 13.25 -6.05
CA GLU A 145 23.15 14.19 -5.96
C GLU A 145 21.82 13.48 -6.11
N VAL A 146 20.98 13.57 -5.07
CA VAL A 146 19.62 13.05 -5.04
C VAL A 146 18.68 14.19 -4.70
N TYR A 147 17.72 14.46 -5.56
CA TYR A 147 16.75 15.55 -5.39
C TYR A 147 15.34 15.01 -5.23
N ILE A 148 14.69 15.38 -4.13
CA ILE A 148 13.28 15.07 -3.89
C ILE A 148 12.43 16.27 -4.29
N HIS A 149 11.48 16.05 -5.20
CA HIS A 149 10.43 16.98 -5.56
C HIS A 149 9.16 16.57 -4.83
N ALA A 150 8.92 17.22 -3.68
CA ALA A 150 7.87 16.84 -2.76
C ALA A 150 6.51 17.44 -3.15
N PHE A 151 5.55 16.58 -3.47
CA PHE A 151 4.15 16.97 -3.54
C PHE A 151 3.54 16.83 -2.14
N LEU A 152 2.92 17.91 -1.64
CA LEU A 152 2.40 17.92 -0.28
C LEU A 152 0.95 17.45 -0.27
N ASP A 153 0.62 16.65 0.75
CA ASP A 153 -0.73 16.17 1.00
C ASP A 153 -1.61 17.28 1.60
N GLY A 154 -2.63 16.93 2.31
CA GLY A 154 -3.63 17.81 2.90
C GLY A 154 -5.06 17.37 2.52
N ARG A 155 -5.14 16.20 1.86
CA ARG A 155 -6.40 15.54 1.47
C ARG A 155 -6.53 14.16 2.11
N ASP A 156 -5.52 13.29 1.92
CA ASP A 156 -5.49 11.95 2.52
C ASP A 156 -4.95 12.03 3.97
N MET A 157 -4.20 13.09 4.25
CA MET A 157 -3.75 13.49 5.57
C MET A 157 -4.31 14.87 5.93
N PRO A 158 -4.40 15.22 7.23
CA PRO A 158 -4.93 16.51 7.66
C PRO A 158 -4.23 17.70 6.96
N PRO A 159 -4.94 18.76 6.63
CA PRO A 159 -4.34 19.99 6.13
C PRO A 159 -3.24 20.49 7.07
N ARG A 160 -2.15 21.01 6.50
CA ARG A 160 -0.98 21.55 7.24
C ARG A 160 -0.16 20.51 8.00
N SER A 161 -0.29 19.19 7.71
CA SER A 161 0.48 18.12 8.36
C SER A 161 1.84 17.85 7.69
N ALA A 162 2.14 18.41 6.52
CA ALA A 162 3.29 18.06 5.69
C ALA A 162 4.67 18.38 6.31
N LYS A 163 4.75 19.23 7.34
CA LYS A 163 6.01 19.65 7.96
C LYS A 163 6.83 18.44 8.44
N ALA A 164 6.21 17.49 9.12
CA ALA A 164 6.90 16.31 9.66
C ALA A 164 7.52 15.46 8.55
N SER A 165 6.79 15.25 7.44
CA SER A 165 7.30 14.50 6.27
C SER A 165 8.48 15.20 5.60
N LEU A 166 8.44 16.53 5.49
CA LEU A 166 9.56 17.33 4.95
C LEU A 166 10.79 17.26 5.85
N GLU A 167 10.62 17.38 7.16
CA GLU A 167 11.72 17.28 8.14
C GLU A 167 12.35 15.89 8.13
N LYS A 168 11.53 14.84 8.03
CA LYS A 168 11.96 13.44 7.89
C LYS A 168 12.80 13.26 6.63
N ALA A 169 12.33 13.76 5.48
CA ALA A 169 13.03 13.67 4.21
C ALA A 169 14.35 14.45 4.24
N ALA A 170 14.35 15.69 4.74
CA ALA A 170 15.55 16.51 4.85
C ALA A 170 16.60 15.85 5.77
N THR A 171 16.18 15.31 6.91
CA THR A 171 17.05 14.60 7.86
C THR A 171 17.64 13.34 7.22
N LYS A 172 16.83 12.54 6.51
CA LYS A 172 17.30 11.33 5.81
C LYS A 172 18.35 11.67 4.76
N LEU A 173 18.10 12.66 3.91
CA LEU A 173 19.06 13.09 2.87
C LEU A 173 20.36 13.62 3.48
N LYS A 174 20.26 14.41 4.54
CA LYS A 174 21.43 14.90 5.28
C LYS A 174 22.28 13.75 5.83
N ASN A 175 21.63 12.74 6.43
CA ASN A 175 22.32 11.57 6.98
C ASN A 175 22.97 10.70 5.90
N LEU A 176 22.37 10.63 4.72
CA LEU A 176 22.94 9.94 3.55
C LEU A 176 24.10 10.73 2.91
N GLY A 177 24.25 12.03 3.25
CA GLY A 177 25.27 12.89 2.66
C GLY A 177 25.07 13.22 1.19
N VAL A 178 23.85 13.03 0.66
CA VAL A 178 23.53 13.22 -0.77
C VAL A 178 22.26 14.05 -0.93
N GLY A 179 22.32 15.12 -1.69
CA GLY A 179 21.16 15.85 -2.18
C GLY A 179 20.33 16.62 -1.14
N ARG A 180 19.10 16.96 -1.52
CA ARG A 180 18.16 17.76 -0.75
C ARG A 180 16.73 17.64 -1.26
N VAL A 181 15.76 18.17 -0.52
CA VAL A 181 14.43 18.51 -1.06
C VAL A 181 14.63 19.71 -2.00
N ALA A 182 14.37 19.51 -3.28
CA ALA A 182 14.67 20.50 -4.32
C ALA A 182 13.48 21.39 -4.66
N SER A 183 12.27 20.86 -4.60
CA SER A 183 11.05 21.64 -4.79
C SER A 183 9.93 21.11 -3.89
N ILE A 184 9.00 22.00 -3.59
CA ILE A 184 7.82 21.72 -2.76
C ILE A 184 6.63 22.34 -3.48
N VAL A 185 5.58 21.52 -3.73
CA VAL A 185 4.35 21.96 -4.34
C VAL A 185 3.16 21.23 -3.72
N GLY A 186 2.07 21.91 -3.46
CA GLY A 186 0.84 21.28 -2.96
C GLY A 186 0.20 20.38 -4.02
N ARG A 187 -0.35 19.23 -3.61
CA ARG A 187 -1.05 18.32 -4.54
C ARG A 187 -2.23 18.97 -5.25
N TYR A 188 -2.80 20.02 -4.69
CA TYR A 188 -3.84 20.81 -5.34
C TYR A 188 -3.41 21.30 -6.73
N TYR A 189 -2.14 21.65 -6.86
CA TYR A 189 -1.54 22.07 -8.12
C TYR A 189 -0.88 20.91 -8.86
N ALA A 190 0.03 20.20 -8.21
CA ALA A 190 0.86 19.16 -8.83
C ALA A 190 0.10 17.91 -9.26
N MET A 191 -1.09 17.66 -8.67
CA MET A 191 -1.89 16.47 -8.92
C MET A 191 -3.32 16.83 -9.34
N ASP A 192 -3.48 17.92 -10.10
CA ASP A 192 -4.77 18.29 -10.65
C ASP A 192 -5.29 17.19 -11.59
N ARG A 193 -6.55 16.86 -11.46
CA ARG A 193 -7.26 15.87 -12.29
C ARG A 193 -8.62 16.36 -12.78
N ASP A 194 -8.85 17.68 -12.65
CA ASP A 194 -10.09 18.32 -13.02
C ASP A 194 -9.95 19.16 -14.30
N ASN A 195 -8.79 19.03 -15.00
CA ASN A 195 -8.41 19.83 -16.18
C ASN A 195 -8.39 21.34 -15.89
N ARG A 196 -7.98 21.71 -14.69
CA ARG A 196 -7.85 23.09 -14.25
C ARG A 196 -6.48 23.62 -14.64
N TRP A 197 -6.38 24.05 -15.89
CA TRP A 197 -5.12 24.57 -16.46
C TRP A 197 -4.60 25.77 -15.69
N ASP A 198 -5.48 26.59 -15.13
CA ASP A 198 -5.17 27.69 -14.22
C ASP A 198 -4.36 27.29 -12.97
N ARG A 199 -4.28 25.99 -12.66
CA ARG A 199 -3.46 25.44 -11.57
C ARG A 199 -2.11 24.95 -12.03
N VAL A 200 -1.94 24.71 -13.33
CA VAL A 200 -0.76 24.08 -13.91
C VAL A 200 0.17 25.13 -14.54
N GLU A 201 -0.39 26.21 -15.06
CA GLU A 201 0.33 27.35 -15.62
C GLU A 201 0.88 28.27 -14.52
#